data_978cb0dce65dfcddaa4cd2327c7c3541
#
_entry.id   978cb0dce65dfcddaa4cd2327c7c3541
#
_cell.length_a   1.000
_cell.length_b   1.000
_cell.length_c   1.000
_cell.angle_alpha   90.00
_cell.angle_beta   90.00
_cell.angle_gamma   90.00
#
_symmetry.space_group_name_H-M   'P 1'
#
loop_
_entity.id
_entity.type
_entity.pdbx_description
1 polymer ?
#
loop_
_entity_poly.entity_id
_entity_poly.type
_entity_poly.pdbx_seq_one_letter_code
_entity_poly.pdbx_strand_id
1 'polypeptide(L)'
;MSEALLEIRDLNMHFPIKGGVFQKTKKHVKAVNGVNLTVNKGETLGIVGESGCGKSTLARTIIGLQKPTSGDILFEGKSILHYSHKEMHQLRRNIQMVYQDPYTSLNPRMKAGDIIGAPLKAYRMTNNLERRVKELMDLVGLKADDYYKLPHQFSGGQRQRIGIARAIALNPKLLILDEPVSALDVSVQAQVINLLEDLQKELNLTYVFIAHDLSVIKHTADIVGVMYLGKVMEISDSESFYNDARHPYTNALLSAIPLPDPKKEKMRERIVLSGELPSPANPPTGCVFHTRCPFAQEYCKTNTPILEAKDGNDGHLVSCFYPINIEKKQLISE
;
A
#
# COMPACT_ATOMS: atom_id res chain seq x y z
N MET A 1 16.16 15.10 -11.56
CA MET A 1 15.02 14.16 -11.73
C MET A 1 15.24 13.01 -10.76
N SER A 2 14.27 12.72 -9.91
CA SER A 2 14.32 11.57 -8.99
C SER A 2 14.34 10.26 -9.80
N GLU A 3 15.18 9.32 -9.41
CA GLU A 3 15.33 8.04 -10.12
C GLU A 3 14.23 7.07 -9.67
N ALA A 4 13.43 6.55 -10.60
CA ALA A 4 12.39 5.58 -10.32
C ALA A 4 13.01 4.26 -9.80
N LEU A 5 12.59 3.83 -8.60
CA LEU A 5 12.98 2.54 -8.03
C LEU A 5 12.03 1.42 -8.46
N LEU A 6 10.73 1.71 -8.43
CA LEU A 6 9.66 0.78 -8.80
C LEU A 6 8.73 1.44 -9.82
N GLU A 7 8.47 0.75 -10.93
CA GLU A 7 7.45 1.15 -11.89
C GLU A 7 6.49 -0.02 -12.13
N ILE A 8 5.21 0.27 -12.12
CA ILE A 8 4.13 -0.67 -12.41
C ILE A 8 3.42 -0.15 -13.66
N ARG A 9 3.31 -1.00 -14.69
CA ARG A 9 2.77 -0.63 -16.00
C ARG A 9 1.63 -1.57 -16.38
N ASP A 10 0.43 -1.03 -16.51
CA ASP A 10 -0.81 -1.73 -16.88
C ASP A 10 -0.99 -3.08 -16.17
N LEU A 11 -0.72 -3.10 -14.85
CA LEU A 11 -0.68 -4.33 -14.07
C LEU A 11 -2.08 -4.87 -13.84
N ASN A 12 -2.25 -6.16 -14.18
CA ASN A 12 -3.49 -6.90 -14.01
C ASN A 12 -3.26 -8.16 -13.18
N MET A 13 -4.09 -8.37 -12.15
CA MET A 13 -4.12 -9.61 -11.38
C MET A 13 -5.56 -10.10 -11.23
N HIS A 14 -5.89 -11.15 -11.96
CA HIS A 14 -7.23 -11.71 -12.05
C HIS A 14 -7.24 -13.15 -11.52
N PHE A 15 -8.07 -13.42 -10.52
CA PHE A 15 -8.22 -14.74 -9.94
C PHE A 15 -9.39 -15.48 -10.59
N PRO A 16 -9.19 -16.69 -11.12
CA PRO A 16 -10.28 -17.48 -11.69
C PRO A 16 -11.23 -17.95 -10.60
N ILE A 17 -12.54 -17.76 -10.78
CA ILE A 17 -13.58 -18.35 -9.95
C ILE A 17 -13.83 -19.75 -10.49
N LYS A 18 -13.46 -20.77 -9.71
CA LYS A 18 -13.75 -22.17 -10.07
C LYS A 18 -15.26 -22.42 -9.93
N GLY A 19 -15.93 -22.67 -11.04
CA GLY A 19 -17.28 -23.26 -11.03
C GLY A 19 -17.25 -24.71 -10.56
N GLY A 20 -18.43 -25.31 -10.29
CA GLY A 20 -18.52 -26.73 -9.90
C GLY A 20 -17.89 -27.67 -10.94
N VAL A 21 -17.79 -28.97 -10.60
CA VAL A 21 -17.00 -30.03 -11.26
C VAL A 21 -17.09 -30.08 -12.81
N PHE A 22 -18.14 -29.52 -13.41
CA PHE A 22 -18.39 -29.52 -14.85
C PHE A 22 -18.42 -28.14 -15.52
N GLN A 23 -18.16 -27.04 -14.78
CA GLN A 23 -18.19 -25.69 -15.38
C GLN A 23 -16.79 -25.17 -15.72
N LYS A 24 -16.57 -24.85 -17.00
CA LYS A 24 -15.41 -24.06 -17.45
C LYS A 24 -15.41 -22.71 -16.70
N THR A 25 -14.24 -22.28 -16.24
CA THR A 25 -14.01 -20.98 -15.57
C THR A 25 -14.54 -19.84 -16.45
N LYS A 26 -15.68 -19.23 -16.06
CA LYS A 26 -16.31 -18.16 -16.83
C LYS A 26 -16.15 -16.77 -16.21
N LYS A 27 -15.76 -16.70 -14.93
CA LYS A 27 -15.66 -15.43 -14.19
C LYS A 27 -14.30 -15.32 -13.52
N HIS A 28 -13.82 -14.09 -13.39
CA HIS A 28 -12.58 -13.76 -12.72
C HIS A 28 -12.82 -12.63 -11.72
N VAL A 29 -12.20 -12.71 -10.55
CA VAL A 29 -12.09 -11.58 -9.63
C VAL A 29 -10.96 -10.70 -10.13
N LYS A 30 -11.26 -9.49 -10.58
CA LYS A 30 -10.29 -8.50 -11.04
C LYS A 30 -9.73 -7.73 -9.84
N ALA A 31 -8.82 -8.36 -9.10
CA ALA A 31 -8.28 -7.79 -7.87
C ALA A 31 -7.34 -6.60 -8.11
N VAL A 32 -6.60 -6.61 -9.22
CA VAL A 32 -5.82 -5.48 -9.75
C VAL A 32 -6.14 -5.41 -11.24
N ASN A 33 -6.45 -4.22 -11.76
CA ASN A 33 -6.99 -4.06 -13.11
C ASN A 33 -6.50 -2.76 -13.76
N GLY A 34 -5.42 -2.87 -14.55
CA GLY A 34 -4.82 -1.76 -15.28
C GLY A 34 -4.14 -0.72 -14.36
N VAL A 35 -3.42 -1.18 -13.34
CA VAL A 35 -2.76 -0.27 -12.38
C VAL A 35 -1.43 0.22 -12.94
N ASN A 36 -1.24 1.54 -12.90
CA ASN A 36 0.01 2.24 -13.23
C ASN A 36 0.45 3.05 -12.01
N LEU A 37 1.69 2.83 -11.55
CA LEU A 37 2.27 3.51 -10.38
C LEU A 37 3.78 3.63 -10.56
N THR A 38 4.35 4.71 -10.03
CA THR A 38 5.80 4.91 -9.96
C THR A 38 6.19 5.32 -8.55
N VAL A 39 7.30 4.79 -8.05
CA VAL A 39 7.87 5.15 -6.74
C VAL A 39 9.34 5.46 -6.95
N ASN A 40 9.77 6.65 -6.56
CA ASN A 40 11.16 7.06 -6.65
C ASN A 40 11.96 6.58 -5.45
N LYS A 41 13.29 6.56 -5.58
CA LYS A 41 14.19 6.23 -4.46
C LYS A 41 14.00 7.19 -3.29
N GLY A 42 13.87 6.65 -2.09
CA GLY A 42 13.70 7.40 -0.85
C GLY A 42 12.28 7.95 -0.62
N GLU A 43 11.35 7.76 -1.56
CA GLU A 43 9.98 8.24 -1.51
C GLU A 43 9.05 7.23 -0.84
N THR A 44 7.98 7.73 -0.21
CA THR A 44 6.88 6.92 0.32
C THR A 44 5.63 7.08 -0.55
N LEU A 45 5.24 5.99 -1.24
CA LEU A 45 3.93 5.90 -1.90
C LEU A 45 2.90 5.32 -0.93
N GLY A 46 1.93 6.12 -0.52
CA GLY A 46 0.75 5.68 0.23
C GLY A 46 -0.33 5.10 -0.70
N ILE A 47 -0.83 3.90 -0.41
CA ILE A 47 -1.95 3.28 -1.12
C ILE A 47 -3.12 3.14 -0.17
N VAL A 48 -4.22 3.83 -0.47
CA VAL A 48 -5.44 3.84 0.36
C VAL A 48 -6.66 3.34 -0.39
N GLY A 49 -7.73 3.02 0.32
CA GLY A 49 -9.01 2.56 -0.22
C GLY A 49 -9.72 1.58 0.69
N GLU A 50 -10.99 1.31 0.40
CA GLU A 50 -11.82 0.38 1.18
C GLU A 50 -11.24 -1.04 1.24
N SER A 51 -11.62 -1.80 2.29
CA SER A 51 -11.21 -3.21 2.40
C SER A 51 -11.66 -4.01 1.17
N GLY A 52 -10.80 -4.90 0.68
CA GLY A 52 -11.10 -5.72 -0.50
C GLY A 52 -10.91 -5.01 -1.85
N CYS A 53 -10.46 -3.74 -1.90
CA CYS A 53 -10.25 -3.05 -3.19
C CYS A 53 -8.99 -3.49 -3.97
N GLY A 54 -8.15 -4.38 -3.41
CA GLY A 54 -7.00 -4.97 -4.13
C GLY A 54 -5.62 -4.58 -3.60
N LYS A 55 -5.48 -3.74 -2.57
CA LYS A 55 -4.20 -3.23 -2.04
C LYS A 55 -3.20 -4.33 -1.67
N SER A 56 -3.59 -5.27 -0.82
CA SER A 56 -2.70 -6.38 -0.41
C SER A 56 -2.41 -7.34 -1.56
N THR A 57 -3.31 -7.46 -2.55
CA THR A 57 -3.02 -8.22 -3.78
C THR A 57 -1.94 -7.52 -4.60
N LEU A 58 -2.02 -6.20 -4.76
CA LEU A 58 -1.00 -5.38 -5.42
C LEU A 58 0.36 -5.57 -4.72
N ALA A 59 0.41 -5.43 -3.39
CA ALA A 59 1.62 -5.64 -2.60
C ALA A 59 2.27 -7.02 -2.86
N ARG A 60 1.46 -8.09 -2.79
CA ARG A 60 1.94 -9.47 -3.02
C ARG A 60 2.41 -9.71 -4.44
N THR A 61 1.82 -9.00 -5.41
CA THR A 61 2.24 -9.08 -6.81
C THR A 61 3.57 -8.36 -7.03
N ILE A 62 3.78 -7.19 -6.41
CA ILE A 62 5.04 -6.44 -6.47
C ILE A 62 6.22 -7.26 -5.98
N ILE A 63 6.10 -7.97 -4.85
CA ILE A 63 7.20 -8.81 -4.32
C ILE A 63 7.33 -10.17 -5.01
N GLY A 64 6.53 -10.43 -6.04
CA GLY A 64 6.55 -11.68 -6.80
C GLY A 64 6.05 -12.90 -6.02
N LEU A 65 5.17 -12.73 -5.02
CA LEU A 65 4.44 -13.83 -4.37
C LEU A 65 3.27 -14.31 -5.23
N GLN A 66 2.75 -13.43 -6.09
CA GLN A 66 1.70 -13.74 -7.05
C GLN A 66 2.17 -13.31 -8.44
N LYS A 67 2.00 -14.19 -9.43
CA LYS A 67 2.33 -13.87 -10.81
C LYS A 67 1.18 -13.09 -11.42
N PRO A 68 1.39 -11.88 -11.98
CA PRO A 68 0.33 -11.10 -12.60
C PRO A 68 -0.25 -11.82 -13.82
N THR A 69 -1.48 -11.46 -14.17
CA THR A 69 -2.17 -11.95 -15.37
C THR A 69 -1.59 -11.29 -16.63
N SER A 70 -1.31 -9.99 -16.55
CA SER A 70 -0.67 -9.18 -17.60
C SER A 70 -0.10 -7.89 -17.03
N GLY A 71 0.54 -7.08 -17.87
CA GLY A 71 1.23 -5.86 -17.46
C GLY A 71 2.69 -6.13 -17.11
N ASP A 72 3.37 -5.15 -16.52
CA ASP A 72 4.77 -5.29 -16.14
C ASP A 72 5.06 -4.63 -14.79
N ILE A 73 6.12 -5.12 -14.14
CA ILE A 73 6.70 -4.55 -12.91
C ILE A 73 8.19 -4.40 -13.16
N LEU A 74 8.67 -3.16 -13.12
CA LEU A 74 10.08 -2.86 -13.26
C LEU A 74 10.66 -2.45 -11.90
N PHE A 75 11.77 -3.05 -11.55
CA PHE A 75 12.57 -2.68 -10.38
C PHE A 75 13.94 -2.21 -10.86
N GLU A 76 14.33 -0.98 -10.52
CA GLU A 76 15.54 -0.32 -11.06
C GLU A 76 15.60 -0.40 -12.61
N GLY A 77 14.47 -0.13 -13.26
CA GLY A 77 14.32 -0.12 -14.72
C GLY A 77 14.30 -1.51 -15.40
N LYS A 78 14.37 -2.61 -14.64
CA LYS A 78 14.36 -3.99 -15.17
C LYS A 78 13.07 -4.71 -14.85
N SER A 79 12.42 -5.31 -15.85
CA SER A 79 11.24 -6.14 -15.64
C SER A 79 11.57 -7.37 -14.79
N ILE A 80 10.78 -7.59 -13.74
CA ILE A 80 10.94 -8.73 -12.83
C ILE A 80 10.13 -9.96 -13.24
N LEU A 81 9.23 -9.83 -14.22
CA LEU A 81 8.29 -10.90 -14.59
C LEU A 81 8.94 -12.10 -15.26
N HIS A 82 10.10 -11.88 -15.86
CA HIS A 82 10.87 -12.90 -16.59
C HIS A 82 12.04 -13.43 -15.77
N TYR A 83 12.16 -13.04 -14.50
CA TYR A 83 13.24 -13.49 -13.64
C TYR A 83 13.17 -14.99 -13.37
N SER A 84 14.31 -15.65 -13.52
CA SER A 84 14.53 -17.02 -13.04
C SER A 84 14.37 -17.09 -11.51
N HIS A 85 14.25 -18.30 -10.98
CA HIS A 85 14.22 -18.49 -9.52
C HIS A 85 15.44 -17.88 -8.80
N LYS A 86 16.62 -17.93 -9.43
CA LYS A 86 17.85 -17.34 -8.87
C LYS A 86 17.80 -15.81 -8.86
N GLU A 87 17.36 -15.20 -9.94
CA GLU A 87 17.20 -13.74 -10.03
C GLU A 87 16.11 -13.25 -9.08
N MET A 88 14.97 -13.94 -9.01
CA MET A 88 13.91 -13.62 -8.06
C MET A 88 14.39 -13.76 -6.60
N HIS A 89 15.22 -14.76 -6.29
CA HIS A 89 15.83 -14.88 -4.98
C HIS A 89 16.73 -13.67 -4.67
N GLN A 90 17.52 -13.19 -5.63
CA GLN A 90 18.35 -11.99 -5.46
C GLN A 90 17.49 -10.72 -5.31
N LEU A 91 16.41 -10.60 -6.10
CA LEU A 91 15.48 -9.47 -6.01
C LEU A 91 14.85 -9.38 -4.61
N ARG A 92 14.43 -10.51 -4.04
CA ARG A 92 13.84 -10.56 -2.69
C ARG A 92 14.76 -10.08 -1.57
N ARG A 93 16.07 -9.97 -1.81
CA ARG A 93 16.97 -9.28 -0.89
C ARG A 93 16.71 -7.78 -0.87
N ASN A 94 16.36 -7.20 -2.02
CA ASN A 94 16.18 -5.77 -2.20
C ASN A 94 14.73 -5.31 -1.95
N ILE A 95 13.75 -6.23 -2.03
CA ILE A 95 12.34 -5.94 -1.79
C ILE A 95 11.86 -6.82 -0.64
N GLN A 96 11.43 -6.21 0.45
CA GLN A 96 10.93 -6.90 1.62
C GLN A 96 9.52 -6.41 2.00
N MET A 97 8.84 -7.14 2.87
CA MET A 97 7.47 -6.82 3.27
C MET A 97 7.28 -6.98 4.77
N VAL A 98 6.60 -6.01 5.37
CA VAL A 98 6.01 -6.09 6.70
C VAL A 98 4.52 -6.42 6.53
N TYR A 99 4.08 -7.48 7.19
CA TYR A 99 2.71 -7.99 7.06
C TYR A 99 1.76 -7.32 8.06
N GLN A 100 0.48 -7.31 7.71
CA GLN A 100 -0.62 -6.69 8.45
C GLN A 100 -0.74 -7.21 9.89
N ASP A 101 -0.67 -8.53 10.07
CA ASP A 101 -0.87 -9.16 11.38
C ASP A 101 0.45 -9.67 11.96
N PRO A 102 0.98 -9.02 13.01
CA PRO A 102 2.19 -9.47 13.66
C PRO A 102 2.04 -10.81 14.39
N TYR A 103 0.80 -11.25 14.70
CA TYR A 103 0.58 -12.53 15.38
C TYR A 103 0.75 -13.71 14.42
N THR A 104 0.20 -13.62 13.22
CA THR A 104 0.26 -14.70 12.22
C THR A 104 1.54 -14.68 11.40
N SER A 105 2.23 -13.53 11.32
CA SER A 105 3.46 -13.38 10.55
C SER A 105 4.71 -13.91 11.24
N LEU A 106 4.68 -14.11 12.57
CA LEU A 106 5.79 -14.63 13.37
C LEU A 106 5.54 -16.09 13.76
N ASN A 107 6.53 -16.97 13.54
CA ASN A 107 6.42 -18.35 14.00
C ASN A 107 6.43 -18.39 15.54
N PRO A 108 5.34 -18.84 16.22
CA PRO A 108 5.22 -18.77 17.68
C PRO A 108 6.18 -19.70 18.43
N ARG A 109 6.83 -20.65 17.71
CA ARG A 109 7.78 -21.61 18.27
C ARG A 109 9.24 -21.17 18.12
N MET A 110 9.51 -20.06 17.43
CA MET A 110 10.85 -19.53 17.22
C MET A 110 11.13 -18.38 18.19
N LYS A 111 12.38 -18.26 18.66
CA LYS A 111 12.84 -17.10 19.44
C LYS A 111 12.87 -15.85 18.57
N ALA A 112 12.71 -14.67 19.18
CA ALA A 112 12.74 -13.39 18.47
C ALA A 112 14.01 -13.22 17.64
N GLY A 113 15.17 -13.56 18.21
CA GLY A 113 16.44 -13.51 17.48
C GLY A 113 16.52 -14.46 16.30
N ASP A 114 15.91 -15.64 16.38
CA ASP A 114 15.86 -16.59 15.26
C ASP A 114 14.92 -16.09 14.15
N ILE A 115 13.81 -15.44 14.51
CA ILE A 115 12.87 -14.84 13.55
C ILE A 115 13.55 -13.70 12.78
N ILE A 116 14.21 -12.78 13.49
CA ILE A 116 14.95 -11.66 12.88
C ILE A 116 16.11 -12.17 12.04
N GLY A 117 16.84 -13.19 12.52
CA GLY A 117 17.99 -13.78 11.84
C GLY A 117 17.64 -14.72 10.69
N ALA A 118 16.36 -15.11 10.51
CA ALA A 118 15.96 -16.06 9.48
C ALA A 118 16.33 -15.63 8.05
N PRO A 119 16.10 -14.37 7.63
CA PRO A 119 16.54 -13.89 6.32
C PRO A 119 18.07 -13.98 6.15
N LEU A 120 18.83 -13.58 7.17
CA LEU A 120 20.30 -13.64 7.13
C LEU A 120 20.79 -15.08 6.95
N LYS A 121 20.19 -16.05 7.64
CA LYS A 121 20.48 -17.48 7.48
C LYS A 121 20.15 -17.96 6.06
N ALA A 122 19.00 -17.56 5.50
CA ALA A 122 18.57 -17.94 4.16
C ALA A 122 19.54 -17.45 3.06
N TYR A 123 20.17 -16.29 3.26
CA TYR A 123 21.18 -15.74 2.36
C TYR A 123 22.62 -16.05 2.77
N ARG A 124 22.83 -17.00 3.71
CA ARG A 124 24.14 -17.44 4.22
C ARG A 124 25.01 -16.30 4.80
N MET A 125 24.36 -15.25 5.29
CA MET A 125 25.01 -14.11 5.98
C MET A 125 25.12 -14.40 7.48
N THR A 126 25.84 -15.46 7.83
CA THR A 126 25.87 -15.99 9.21
C THR A 126 27.07 -15.55 10.05
N ASN A 127 28.00 -14.82 9.47
CA ASN A 127 29.14 -14.27 10.21
C ASN A 127 28.64 -13.31 11.28
N ASN A 128 28.96 -13.58 12.56
CA ASN A 128 28.53 -12.79 13.72
C ASN A 128 27.00 -12.59 13.78
N LEU A 129 26.21 -13.61 13.38
CA LEU A 129 24.76 -13.55 13.24
C LEU A 129 24.07 -12.99 14.50
N GLU A 130 24.40 -13.48 15.68
CA GLU A 130 23.78 -13.01 16.94
C GLU A 130 24.06 -11.54 17.19
N ARG A 131 25.29 -11.09 16.98
CA ARG A 131 25.65 -9.67 17.09
C ARG A 131 24.82 -8.83 16.11
N ARG A 132 24.74 -9.23 14.84
CA ARG A 132 23.96 -8.49 13.82
C ARG A 132 22.48 -8.44 14.17
N VAL A 133 21.92 -9.52 14.69
CA VAL A 133 20.52 -9.56 15.12
C VAL A 133 20.30 -8.62 16.31
N LYS A 134 21.22 -8.57 17.29
CA LYS A 134 21.12 -7.64 18.42
C LYS A 134 21.21 -6.17 17.98
N GLU A 135 22.06 -5.85 17.00
CA GLU A 135 22.09 -4.52 16.35
C GLU A 135 20.74 -4.17 15.70
N LEU A 136 20.11 -5.12 14.98
CA LEU A 136 18.78 -4.93 14.40
C LEU A 136 17.68 -4.77 15.46
N MET A 137 17.80 -5.48 16.58
CA MET A 137 16.88 -5.33 17.71
C MET A 137 16.98 -3.92 18.33
N ASP A 138 18.19 -3.45 18.54
CA ASP A 138 18.45 -2.10 19.06
C ASP A 138 17.89 -1.03 18.14
N LEU A 139 18.12 -1.17 16.83
CA LEU A 139 17.63 -0.26 15.79
C LEU A 139 16.09 -0.09 15.79
N VAL A 140 15.35 -1.13 16.18
CA VAL A 140 13.89 -1.06 16.33
C VAL A 140 13.43 -0.83 17.76
N GLY A 141 14.34 -0.52 18.69
CA GLY A 141 14.05 -0.25 20.10
C GLY A 141 13.62 -1.48 20.90
N LEU A 142 14.13 -2.67 20.55
CA LEU A 142 14.00 -3.90 21.35
C LEU A 142 15.28 -4.13 22.16
N LYS A 143 15.15 -4.70 23.36
CA LYS A 143 16.31 -5.01 24.21
C LYS A 143 17.06 -6.24 23.65
N ALA A 144 18.39 -6.20 23.64
CA ALA A 144 19.22 -7.32 23.21
C ALA A 144 18.97 -8.60 24.03
N ASP A 145 18.62 -8.48 25.31
CA ASP A 145 18.30 -9.60 26.20
C ASP A 145 17.02 -10.33 25.80
N ASP A 146 16.14 -9.66 25.05
CA ASP A 146 14.89 -10.24 24.54
C ASP A 146 15.12 -11.21 23.36
N TYR A 147 16.37 -11.38 22.90
CA TYR A 147 16.74 -12.29 21.80
C TYR A 147 16.18 -13.70 21.97
N TYR A 148 16.18 -14.23 23.19
CA TYR A 148 15.78 -15.61 23.49
C TYR A 148 14.28 -15.78 23.79
N LYS A 149 13.52 -14.68 23.89
CA LYS A 149 12.08 -14.72 24.16
C LYS A 149 11.29 -15.21 22.97
N LEU A 150 10.14 -15.83 23.24
CA LEU A 150 9.16 -16.28 22.24
C LEU A 150 8.14 -15.16 21.94
N PRO A 151 7.53 -15.13 20.75
CA PRO A 151 6.58 -14.07 20.34
C PRO A 151 5.46 -13.78 21.34
N HIS A 152 4.91 -14.80 22.03
CA HIS A 152 3.85 -14.60 23.01
C HIS A 152 4.28 -13.80 24.28
N GLN A 153 5.57 -13.63 24.49
CA GLN A 153 6.14 -12.86 25.63
C GLN A 153 6.29 -11.36 25.29
N PHE A 154 5.90 -10.94 24.09
CA PHE A 154 5.97 -9.55 23.63
C PHE A 154 4.59 -8.94 23.47
N SER A 155 4.48 -7.62 23.68
CA SER A 155 3.30 -6.84 23.33
C SER A 155 3.07 -6.81 21.80
N GLY A 156 1.87 -6.39 21.34
CA GLY A 156 1.56 -6.25 19.92
C GLY A 156 2.57 -5.35 19.18
N GLY A 157 2.87 -4.18 19.75
CA GLY A 157 3.86 -3.26 19.17
C GLY A 157 5.28 -3.82 19.13
N GLN A 158 5.68 -4.58 20.17
CA GLN A 158 7.00 -5.24 20.18
C GLN A 158 7.06 -6.36 19.12
N ARG A 159 5.99 -7.12 18.90
CA ARG A 159 5.92 -8.10 17.80
C ARG A 159 6.02 -7.43 16.43
N GLN A 160 5.36 -6.28 16.27
CA GLN A 160 5.49 -5.51 15.03
C GLN A 160 6.93 -5.05 14.81
N ARG A 161 7.62 -4.59 15.84
CA ARG A 161 9.05 -4.24 15.78
C ARG A 161 9.93 -5.43 15.42
N ILE A 162 9.62 -6.66 15.88
CA ILE A 162 10.29 -7.89 15.43
C ILE A 162 10.08 -8.13 13.93
N GLY A 163 8.84 -7.93 13.44
CA GLY A 163 8.50 -8.03 12.02
C GLY A 163 9.27 -7.01 11.16
N ILE A 164 9.38 -5.77 11.64
CA ILE A 164 10.14 -4.70 10.98
C ILE A 164 11.63 -5.06 10.98
N ALA A 165 12.22 -5.44 12.12
CA ALA A 165 13.63 -5.86 12.22
C ALA A 165 13.98 -7.00 11.26
N ARG A 166 13.07 -8.00 11.13
CA ARG A 166 13.20 -9.08 10.17
C ARG A 166 13.21 -8.57 8.73
N ALA A 167 12.33 -7.63 8.40
CA ALA A 167 12.20 -7.11 7.04
C ALA A 167 13.42 -6.27 6.63
N ILE A 168 14.00 -5.50 7.55
CA ILE A 168 15.20 -4.68 7.26
C ILE A 168 16.52 -5.46 7.37
N ALA A 169 16.50 -6.73 7.82
CA ALA A 169 17.71 -7.51 8.11
C ALA A 169 18.68 -7.63 6.91
N LEU A 170 18.15 -7.64 5.69
CA LEU A 170 18.91 -7.75 4.44
C LEU A 170 19.30 -6.39 3.82
N ASN A 171 19.05 -5.27 4.52
CA ASN A 171 19.20 -3.91 4.00
C ASN A 171 18.48 -3.74 2.64
N PRO A 172 17.15 -3.89 2.59
CA PRO A 172 16.40 -3.77 1.35
C PRO A 172 16.41 -2.33 0.83
N LYS A 173 16.13 -2.15 -0.46
CA LYS A 173 15.92 -0.84 -1.09
C LYS A 173 14.45 -0.42 -1.02
N LEU A 174 13.55 -1.39 -1.10
CA LEU A 174 12.10 -1.21 -1.05
C LEU A 174 11.48 -2.02 0.09
N LEU A 175 10.70 -1.38 0.91
CA LEU A 175 9.91 -2.03 1.95
C LEU A 175 8.42 -1.79 1.70
N ILE A 176 7.68 -2.88 1.52
CA ILE A 176 6.23 -2.84 1.40
C ILE A 176 5.65 -3.02 2.80
N LEU A 177 4.84 -2.07 3.24
CA LEU A 177 4.20 -2.01 4.54
C LEU A 177 2.70 -2.27 4.34
N ASP A 178 2.25 -3.52 4.52
CA ASP A 178 0.84 -3.89 4.34
C ASP A 178 0.09 -3.73 5.66
N GLU A 179 -0.56 -2.59 5.85
CA GLU A 179 -1.30 -2.19 7.06
C GLU A 179 -0.49 -2.38 8.37
N PRO A 180 0.74 -1.85 8.46
CA PRO A 180 1.70 -2.23 9.51
C PRO A 180 1.28 -1.83 10.92
N VAL A 181 0.23 -1.03 11.08
CA VAL A 181 -0.22 -0.52 12.40
C VAL A 181 -1.69 -0.81 12.70
N SER A 182 -2.44 -1.43 11.78
CA SER A 182 -3.90 -1.60 11.88
C SER A 182 -4.37 -2.42 13.09
N ALA A 183 -3.53 -3.33 13.59
CA ALA A 183 -3.83 -4.22 14.73
C ALA A 183 -3.31 -3.68 16.08
N LEU A 184 -2.86 -2.42 16.13
CA LEU A 184 -2.23 -1.82 17.31
C LEU A 184 -3.08 -0.69 17.90
N ASP A 185 -2.92 -0.41 19.19
CA ASP A 185 -3.53 0.73 19.86
C ASP A 185 -2.93 2.05 19.34
N VAL A 186 -3.72 3.13 19.32
CA VAL A 186 -3.35 4.43 18.73
C VAL A 186 -2.00 4.97 19.22
N SER A 187 -1.70 4.85 20.51
CA SER A 187 -0.42 5.30 21.08
C SER A 187 0.77 4.47 20.59
N VAL A 188 0.57 3.17 20.36
CA VAL A 188 1.57 2.26 19.83
C VAL A 188 1.73 2.44 18.32
N GLN A 189 0.64 2.75 17.61
CA GLN A 189 0.68 3.11 16.18
C GLN A 189 1.64 4.27 15.93
N ALA A 190 1.50 5.38 16.68
CA ALA A 190 2.37 6.54 16.55
C ALA A 190 3.86 6.19 16.76
N GLN A 191 4.16 5.35 17.76
CA GLN A 191 5.54 4.91 18.00
C GLN A 191 6.12 4.07 16.84
N VAL A 192 5.30 3.22 16.21
CA VAL A 192 5.75 2.41 15.07
C VAL A 192 5.89 3.27 13.81
N ILE A 193 5.03 4.28 13.62
CA ILE A 193 5.14 5.22 12.51
C ILE A 193 6.44 6.03 12.63
N ASN A 194 6.70 6.63 13.78
CA ASN A 194 7.94 7.38 14.02
C ASN A 194 9.18 6.50 13.79
N LEU A 195 9.15 5.25 14.29
CA LEU A 195 10.22 4.28 14.01
C LEU A 195 10.44 4.06 12.51
N LEU A 196 9.36 3.90 11.73
CA LEU A 196 9.47 3.71 10.28
C LEU A 196 10.04 4.94 9.58
N GLU A 197 9.69 6.16 10.00
CA GLU A 197 10.26 7.41 9.48
C GLU A 197 11.76 7.53 9.80
N ASP A 198 12.17 7.19 11.02
CA ASP A 198 13.58 7.20 11.43
C ASP A 198 14.38 6.18 10.61
N LEU A 199 13.86 4.96 10.47
CA LEU A 199 14.48 3.91 9.65
C LEU A 199 14.58 4.29 8.17
N GLN A 200 13.59 5.01 7.63
CA GLN A 200 13.62 5.48 6.25
C GLN A 200 14.80 6.43 6.03
N LYS A 201 14.98 7.40 6.93
CA LYS A 201 16.08 8.37 6.88
C LYS A 201 17.45 7.72 7.08
N GLU A 202 17.56 6.86 8.11
CA GLU A 202 18.83 6.23 8.48
C GLU A 202 19.31 5.22 7.42
N LEU A 203 18.40 4.42 6.85
CA LEU A 203 18.71 3.36 5.92
C LEU A 203 18.42 3.72 4.46
N ASN A 204 17.97 4.96 4.18
CA ASN A 204 17.57 5.45 2.85
C ASN A 204 16.57 4.50 2.16
N LEU A 205 15.52 4.11 2.89
CA LEU A 205 14.51 3.16 2.42
C LEU A 205 13.48 3.86 1.53
N THR A 206 12.97 3.14 0.56
CA THR A 206 11.79 3.52 -0.22
C THR A 206 10.60 2.72 0.30
N TYR A 207 9.43 3.35 0.45
CA TYR A 207 8.25 2.69 0.99
C TYR A 207 7.09 2.61 -0.02
N VAL A 208 6.40 1.46 -0.02
CA VAL A 208 5.01 1.35 -0.46
C VAL A 208 4.18 1.09 0.79
N PHE A 209 3.46 2.10 1.26
CA PHE A 209 2.70 2.07 2.51
C PHE A 209 1.22 1.87 2.23
N ILE A 210 0.70 0.70 2.55
CA ILE A 210 -0.72 0.39 2.42
C ILE A 210 -1.40 0.64 3.76
N ALA A 211 -2.46 1.45 3.75
CA ALA A 211 -3.29 1.70 4.92
C ALA A 211 -4.77 1.84 4.55
N HIS A 212 -5.64 1.63 5.53
CA HIS A 212 -7.04 2.01 5.45
C HIS A 212 -7.31 3.33 6.20
N ASP A 213 -6.40 3.72 7.10
CA ASP A 213 -6.47 4.98 7.85
C ASP A 213 -5.67 6.06 7.12
N LEU A 214 -6.40 7.06 6.62
CA LEU A 214 -5.85 8.21 5.91
C LEU A 214 -5.04 9.14 6.82
N SER A 215 -5.31 9.15 8.14
CA SER A 215 -4.54 9.96 9.09
C SER A 215 -3.09 9.48 9.20
N VAL A 216 -2.86 8.18 9.11
CA VAL A 216 -1.51 7.59 9.06
C VAL A 216 -0.77 8.03 7.80
N ILE A 217 -1.44 7.91 6.63
CA ILE A 217 -0.86 8.26 5.33
C ILE A 217 -0.52 9.75 5.24
N LYS A 218 -1.30 10.61 5.87
CA LYS A 218 -1.05 12.07 5.89
C LYS A 218 0.33 12.46 6.41
N HIS A 219 0.83 11.70 7.37
CA HIS A 219 2.12 11.98 8.01
C HIS A 219 3.30 11.27 7.34
N THR A 220 3.04 10.17 6.63
CA THR A 220 4.11 9.28 6.15
C THR A 220 4.32 9.30 4.65
N ALA A 221 3.30 9.67 3.85
CA ALA A 221 3.37 9.54 2.40
C ALA A 221 3.76 10.85 1.71
N ASP A 222 4.64 10.76 0.72
CA ASP A 222 4.96 11.83 -0.22
C ASP A 222 3.94 11.88 -1.35
N ILE A 223 3.55 10.70 -1.85
CA ILE A 223 2.53 10.52 -2.90
C ILE A 223 1.44 9.60 -2.36
N VAL A 224 0.18 9.87 -2.70
CA VAL A 224 -0.98 9.07 -2.30
C VAL A 224 -1.74 8.59 -3.53
N GLY A 225 -1.96 7.27 -3.61
CA GLY A 225 -2.80 6.62 -4.61
C GLY A 225 -4.05 6.02 -3.97
N VAL A 226 -5.22 6.32 -4.54
CA VAL A 226 -6.51 5.80 -4.06
C VAL A 226 -6.96 4.64 -4.92
N MET A 227 -7.19 3.47 -4.32
CA MET A 227 -7.67 2.29 -5.02
C MET A 227 -9.14 2.01 -4.74
N TYR A 228 -9.88 1.67 -5.80
CA TYR A 228 -11.27 1.20 -5.74
C TYR A 228 -11.50 0.08 -6.76
N LEU A 229 -12.01 -1.06 -6.32
CA LEU A 229 -12.29 -2.25 -7.17
C LEU A 229 -11.15 -2.59 -8.15
N GLY A 230 -9.93 -2.64 -7.63
CA GLY A 230 -8.73 -3.01 -8.40
C GLY A 230 -8.15 -1.91 -9.28
N LYS A 231 -8.72 -0.71 -9.32
CA LYS A 231 -8.25 0.42 -10.12
C LYS A 231 -7.71 1.55 -9.24
N VAL A 232 -6.78 2.33 -9.76
CA VAL A 232 -6.38 3.61 -9.18
C VAL A 232 -7.36 4.68 -9.67
N MET A 233 -8.00 5.36 -8.72
CA MET A 233 -9.00 6.40 -8.99
C MET A 233 -8.40 7.79 -9.00
N GLU A 234 -7.40 8.01 -8.14
CA GLU A 234 -6.68 9.28 -8.02
C GLU A 234 -5.28 9.01 -7.51
N ILE A 235 -4.30 9.80 -7.97
CA ILE A 235 -2.93 9.82 -7.46
C ILE A 235 -2.41 11.25 -7.49
N SER A 236 -1.83 11.70 -6.39
CA SER A 236 -1.22 13.03 -6.28
C SER A 236 -0.18 13.07 -5.17
N ASP A 237 0.59 14.16 -5.09
CA ASP A 237 1.33 14.47 -3.88
C ASP A 237 0.40 14.58 -2.65
N SER A 238 0.96 14.37 -1.46
CA SER A 238 0.17 14.33 -0.22
C SER A 238 -0.55 15.66 0.06
N GLU A 239 0.05 16.80 -0.23
CA GLU A 239 -0.56 18.12 0.01
C GLU A 239 -1.80 18.30 -0.87
N SER A 240 -1.67 18.05 -2.17
CA SER A 240 -2.78 18.12 -3.13
C SER A 240 -3.87 17.10 -2.79
N PHE A 241 -3.50 15.90 -2.33
CA PHE A 241 -4.44 14.87 -1.93
C PHE A 241 -5.41 15.34 -0.83
N TYR A 242 -4.90 15.98 0.23
CA TYR A 242 -5.71 16.41 1.37
C TYR A 242 -6.43 17.73 1.14
N ASN A 243 -5.90 18.61 0.29
CA ASN A 243 -6.43 19.96 0.09
C ASN A 243 -7.22 20.14 -1.22
N ASP A 244 -6.99 19.30 -2.23
CA ASP A 244 -7.53 19.44 -3.58
C ASP A 244 -7.94 18.09 -4.18
N ALA A 245 -8.56 17.22 -3.39
CA ALA A 245 -9.08 15.94 -3.88
C ALA A 245 -10.05 16.17 -5.05
N ARG A 246 -9.85 15.44 -6.16
CA ARG A 246 -10.58 15.64 -7.42
C ARG A 246 -11.54 14.52 -7.74
N HIS A 247 -11.28 13.32 -7.24
CA HIS A 247 -12.20 12.20 -7.44
C HIS A 247 -13.28 12.19 -6.35
N PRO A 248 -14.58 12.06 -6.69
CA PRO A 248 -15.67 12.03 -5.70
C PRO A 248 -15.49 10.95 -4.61
N TYR A 249 -14.87 9.81 -4.95
CA TYR A 249 -14.56 8.77 -3.97
C TYR A 249 -13.50 9.22 -2.97
N THR A 250 -12.43 9.87 -3.42
CA THR A 250 -11.38 10.43 -2.56
C THR A 250 -11.97 11.44 -1.58
N ASN A 251 -12.83 12.34 -2.08
CA ASN A 251 -13.50 13.33 -1.24
C ASN A 251 -14.39 12.67 -0.17
N ALA A 252 -15.11 11.61 -0.53
CA ALA A 252 -15.91 10.84 0.43
C ALA A 252 -15.03 10.18 1.50
N LEU A 253 -13.90 9.57 1.12
CA LEU A 253 -12.95 9.00 2.07
C LEU A 253 -12.36 10.06 3.02
N LEU A 254 -11.95 11.21 2.49
CA LEU A 254 -11.43 12.34 3.28
C LEU A 254 -12.50 12.89 4.22
N SER A 255 -13.76 12.90 3.78
CA SER A 255 -14.88 13.34 4.62
C SER A 255 -15.12 12.45 5.84
N ALA A 256 -14.62 11.23 5.85
CA ALA A 256 -14.77 10.29 6.96
C ALA A 256 -13.67 10.40 8.02
N ILE A 257 -12.57 11.14 7.76
CA ILE A 257 -11.47 11.34 8.73
C ILE A 257 -12.00 12.21 9.89
N PRO A 258 -11.96 11.77 11.16
CA PRO A 258 -12.36 12.59 12.29
C PRO A 258 -11.50 13.86 12.43
N LEU A 259 -12.12 15.00 12.71
CA LEU A 259 -11.38 16.22 13.00
C LEU A 259 -11.05 16.29 14.49
N PRO A 260 -9.84 16.73 14.88
CA PRO A 260 -9.45 16.84 16.29
C PRO A 260 -10.28 17.87 17.07
N ASP A 261 -10.88 18.85 16.38
CA ASP A 261 -11.72 19.88 16.96
C ASP A 261 -13.20 19.41 17.02
N PRO A 262 -13.78 19.17 18.23
CA PRO A 262 -15.15 18.69 18.36
C PRO A 262 -16.21 19.67 17.80
N LYS A 263 -15.93 20.99 17.75
CA LYS A 263 -16.84 21.99 17.18
C LYS A 263 -16.87 21.89 15.67
N LYS A 264 -15.70 21.78 15.04
CA LYS A 264 -15.58 21.62 13.59
C LYS A 264 -16.14 20.25 13.14
N GLU A 265 -15.90 19.19 13.93
CA GLU A 265 -16.46 17.86 13.63
C GLU A 265 -17.99 17.84 13.64
N LYS A 266 -18.65 18.56 14.56
CA LYS A 266 -20.12 18.68 14.59
C LYS A 266 -20.72 19.47 13.43
N MET A 267 -19.96 20.41 12.86
CA MET A 267 -20.41 21.27 11.74
C MET A 267 -20.09 20.63 10.36
N ARG A 268 -19.35 19.52 10.35
CA ARG A 268 -18.89 18.87 9.13
C ARG A 268 -19.98 17.98 8.55
N GLU A 269 -20.27 18.14 7.28
CA GLU A 269 -21.10 17.22 6.52
C GLU A 269 -20.26 16.03 6.07
N ARG A 270 -20.57 14.85 6.60
CA ARG A 270 -19.96 13.60 6.12
C ARG A 270 -20.64 13.16 4.84
N ILE A 271 -19.84 12.86 3.83
CA ILE A 271 -20.33 12.27 2.58
C ILE A 271 -20.54 10.79 2.80
N VAL A 272 -21.78 10.38 3.00
CA VAL A 272 -22.15 8.97 3.15
C VAL A 272 -22.34 8.37 1.76
N LEU A 273 -21.47 7.46 1.37
CA LEU A 273 -21.61 6.74 0.11
C LEU A 273 -22.80 5.78 0.19
N SER A 274 -23.75 5.96 -0.71
CA SER A 274 -24.94 5.10 -0.80
C SER A 274 -24.60 3.78 -1.47
N GLY A 275 -25.30 2.70 -1.09
CA GLY A 275 -25.17 1.37 -1.68
C GLY A 275 -24.00 0.55 -1.13
N GLU A 276 -24.04 -0.75 -1.43
CA GLU A 276 -22.99 -1.70 -1.05
C GLU A 276 -21.79 -1.61 -2.00
N LEU A 277 -20.60 -2.04 -1.52
CA LEU A 277 -19.42 -2.19 -2.36
C LEU A 277 -19.71 -3.26 -3.44
N PRO A 278 -19.63 -2.92 -4.74
CA PRO A 278 -19.87 -3.89 -5.80
C PRO A 278 -18.86 -5.03 -5.75
N SER A 279 -19.29 -6.22 -6.18
CA SER A 279 -18.42 -7.39 -6.19
C SER A 279 -17.29 -7.24 -7.23
N PRO A 280 -16.03 -7.44 -6.86
CA PRO A 280 -14.91 -7.44 -7.82
C PRO A 280 -14.98 -8.59 -8.84
N ALA A 281 -15.85 -9.59 -8.60
CA ALA A 281 -16.14 -10.67 -9.56
C ALA A 281 -17.13 -10.25 -10.64
N ASN A 282 -17.90 -9.18 -10.40
CA ASN A 282 -18.86 -8.62 -11.35
C ASN A 282 -18.87 -7.10 -11.21
N PRO A 283 -17.76 -6.41 -11.57
CA PRO A 283 -17.64 -4.98 -11.42
C PRO A 283 -18.66 -4.27 -12.34
N PRO A 284 -19.14 -3.08 -11.92
CA PRO A 284 -20.00 -2.26 -12.76
C PRO A 284 -19.36 -1.97 -14.14
N THR A 285 -20.20 -1.84 -15.18
CA THR A 285 -19.77 -1.37 -16.51
C THR A 285 -19.36 0.11 -16.42
N GLY A 286 -18.52 0.57 -17.34
CA GLY A 286 -18.06 1.96 -17.37
C GLY A 286 -17.17 2.33 -16.16
N CYS A 287 -17.45 3.49 -15.56
CA CYS A 287 -16.76 3.91 -14.33
C CYS A 287 -17.16 2.99 -13.18
N VAL A 288 -16.18 2.30 -12.59
CA VAL A 288 -16.43 1.33 -11.50
C VAL A 288 -17.06 1.93 -10.24
N PHE A 289 -16.98 3.25 -10.09
CA PHE A 289 -17.55 3.97 -8.96
C PHE A 289 -18.96 4.55 -9.23
N HIS A 290 -19.46 4.53 -10.49
CA HIS A 290 -20.70 5.22 -10.87
C HIS A 290 -21.92 4.83 -10.02
N THR A 291 -21.99 3.58 -9.54
CA THR A 291 -23.13 3.10 -8.72
C THR A 291 -23.20 3.71 -7.33
N ARG A 292 -22.11 4.30 -6.84
CA ARG A 292 -22.01 4.95 -5.53
C ARG A 292 -21.66 6.46 -5.63
N CYS A 293 -21.42 6.94 -6.85
CA CYS A 293 -21.01 8.32 -7.09
C CYS A 293 -22.22 9.27 -7.07
N PRO A 294 -22.25 10.30 -6.20
CA PRO A 294 -23.35 11.29 -6.18
C PRO A 294 -23.36 12.18 -7.43
N PHE A 295 -22.29 12.23 -8.20
CA PHE A 295 -22.15 13.03 -9.42
C PHE A 295 -22.20 12.17 -10.70
N ALA A 296 -22.64 10.90 -10.61
CA ALA A 296 -22.68 10.01 -11.75
C ALA A 296 -23.66 10.50 -12.83
N GLN A 297 -23.19 10.51 -14.08
CA GLN A 297 -23.99 10.81 -15.26
C GLN A 297 -24.13 9.56 -16.15
N GLU A 298 -25.03 9.59 -17.14
CA GLU A 298 -25.27 8.46 -18.05
C GLU A 298 -23.99 8.00 -18.75
N TYR A 299 -23.11 8.93 -19.12
CA TYR A 299 -21.81 8.63 -19.72
C TYR A 299 -20.93 7.77 -18.84
N CYS A 300 -21.01 7.94 -17.50
CA CYS A 300 -20.24 7.13 -16.53
C CYS A 300 -20.68 5.66 -16.49
N LYS A 301 -21.92 5.34 -16.89
CA LYS A 301 -22.44 3.97 -16.84
C LYS A 301 -21.87 3.08 -17.93
N THR A 302 -21.49 3.68 -19.06
CA THR A 302 -21.05 2.95 -20.26
C THR A 302 -19.57 3.13 -20.58
N ASN A 303 -18.95 4.23 -20.12
CA ASN A 303 -17.58 4.59 -20.44
C ASN A 303 -16.67 4.47 -19.22
N THR A 304 -15.46 3.94 -19.42
CA THR A 304 -14.45 3.81 -18.37
C THR A 304 -13.50 5.01 -18.43
N PRO A 305 -13.38 5.82 -17.36
CA PRO A 305 -12.39 6.90 -17.34
C PRO A 305 -10.97 6.33 -17.26
N ILE A 306 -10.02 7.04 -17.88
CA ILE A 306 -8.59 6.78 -17.75
C ILE A 306 -8.00 7.64 -16.62
N LEU A 307 -6.89 7.19 -16.05
CA LEU A 307 -6.14 7.94 -15.05
C LEU A 307 -5.24 8.94 -15.79
N GLU A 308 -5.57 10.23 -15.73
CA GLU A 308 -4.86 11.29 -16.46
C GLU A 308 -4.90 12.63 -15.72
N ALA A 309 -4.00 13.53 -16.06
CA ALA A 309 -4.04 14.92 -15.62
C ALA A 309 -5.23 15.65 -16.30
N LYS A 310 -6.01 16.40 -15.52
CA LYS A 310 -7.18 17.13 -16.05
C LYS A 310 -6.97 18.65 -16.19
N ASP A 311 -5.93 19.19 -15.59
CA ASP A 311 -5.59 20.62 -15.58
C ASP A 311 -4.16 20.92 -16.05
N GLY A 312 -3.53 19.94 -16.71
CA GLY A 312 -2.14 20.05 -17.14
C GLY A 312 -1.11 19.88 -16.00
N ASN A 313 -1.56 19.54 -14.78
CA ASN A 313 -0.67 19.18 -13.68
C ASN A 313 -0.39 17.66 -13.73
N ASP A 314 0.72 17.28 -14.35
CA ASP A 314 1.12 15.87 -14.52
C ASP A 314 1.36 15.12 -13.19
N GLY A 315 1.50 15.84 -12.07
CA GLY A 315 1.64 15.27 -10.73
C GLY A 315 0.31 14.90 -10.07
N HIS A 316 -0.86 15.33 -10.61
CA HIS A 316 -2.17 15.04 -10.06
C HIS A 316 -3.08 14.38 -11.11
N LEU A 317 -3.17 13.05 -11.05
CA LEU A 317 -3.91 12.23 -12.00
C LEU A 317 -5.25 11.80 -11.40
N VAL A 318 -6.33 11.85 -12.18
CA VAL A 318 -7.66 11.44 -11.73
C VAL A 318 -8.41 10.64 -12.80
N SER A 319 -9.00 9.52 -12.39
CA SER A 319 -9.81 8.64 -13.24
C SER A 319 -11.28 9.01 -13.13
N CYS A 320 -11.64 10.21 -13.62
CA CYS A 320 -13.01 10.77 -13.55
C CYS A 320 -13.32 11.62 -14.78
N PHE A 321 -14.56 11.50 -15.31
CA PHE A 321 -15.04 12.38 -16.39
C PHE A 321 -15.47 13.75 -15.88
N TYR A 322 -15.93 13.81 -14.62
CA TYR A 322 -16.46 14.99 -13.96
C TYR A 322 -15.77 15.19 -12.62
N PRO A 323 -14.44 15.50 -12.62
CA PRO A 323 -13.71 15.72 -11.40
C PRO A 323 -14.24 16.95 -10.66
N ILE A 324 -14.18 16.90 -9.32
CA ILE A 324 -14.55 18.01 -8.45
C ILE A 324 -13.34 18.95 -8.25
N ASN A 325 -13.59 20.18 -7.78
CA ASN A 325 -12.59 21.21 -7.42
C ASN A 325 -11.71 21.77 -8.57
N ILE A 326 -11.89 21.37 -9.82
CA ILE A 326 -11.12 21.93 -10.96
C ILE A 326 -11.60 23.35 -11.32
N GLU A 327 -12.92 23.61 -11.31
CA GLU A 327 -13.47 24.91 -11.68
C GLU A 327 -13.06 26.07 -10.74
N LYS A 328 -12.78 25.78 -9.47
CA LYS A 328 -12.30 26.77 -8.50
C LYS A 328 -10.92 27.33 -8.80
N LYS A 329 -10.05 26.58 -9.50
CA LYS A 329 -8.71 27.06 -9.86
C LYS A 329 -8.71 27.98 -11.08
N GLN A 330 -9.63 27.80 -12.01
CA GLN A 330 -9.74 28.68 -13.18
C GLN A 330 -10.24 30.11 -12.82
N LEU A 331 -10.98 30.25 -11.73
CA LEU A 331 -11.50 31.54 -11.24
C LEU A 331 -10.49 32.35 -10.40
N ILE A 332 -9.36 31.75 -9.99
CA ILE A 332 -8.31 32.42 -9.19
C ILE A 332 -7.13 32.91 -10.08
N SER A 333 -7.10 32.52 -11.35
CA SER A 333 -6.06 32.90 -12.32
C SER A 333 -6.48 34.03 -13.27
N GLU A 334 -7.64 34.67 -13.07
CA GLU A 334 -8.03 35.96 -13.63
C GLU A 334 -8.03 37.04 -12.52
#